data_67171c1892cc292b7ad032e2a4e19f64
#
_entry.id   67171c1892cc292b7ad032e2a4e19f64
#
_cell.length_a   1.000
_cell.length_b   1.000
_cell.length_c   1.000
_cell.angle_alpha   90.00
_cell.angle_beta   90.00
_cell.angle_gamma   90.00
#
_symmetry.space_group_name_H-M   'P 1'
#
loop_
_entity.id
_entity.type
_entity.pdbx_description
1 polymer ?
#
loop_
_entity_poly.entity_id
_entity_poly.type
_entity_poly.pdbx_seq_one_letter_code
_entity_poly.pdbx_strand_id
1 'polypeptide(L)'
;MPEKRTFLLLAGVLLASALAPLGSTSIAVAMPQIAAFMEMDPGTATQLLVGGYLLISVIGQAPAGKLGDIIGYQKALYIGLAVFMLGSLLAYLVRSIEVLLISRMMMAAASAMIVPNASAMLRTQLPESMLPFAYGIFGATMGAAAAVGPLLGGALTQFFDWPAIFLINVPWALLALGLIVITSKPQIEKRKGRLDLRSTVLLAFAIGALQLGFIGDSVDLRLVVSGVLLLSFFIWMQLRVDEPVFDPRFFKQPAYVAAGFTTAFGNFTMYALLFQLPIFFVDVRQVAEIEIAGALTAMTLSMMLGGPMSAVAGRLIGIRYTAGLAACVNIFGLYLYSDLESALVPMDIIAPLALMGFAGGMAGPVVQAAGMLAIEKDKAGMAAGGLSTMRYLGGALGISILSLRLGSESTTTLEQHLSVIPYYLGALFFVLMSAFLLPVSNKKADPIEDS
;
A
#
# COMPACT_ATOMS: atom_id res chain seq x y z
N MET A 1 -12.19 26.67 -16.13
CA MET A 1 -13.11 25.80 -15.34
C MET A 1 -12.80 24.28 -15.40
N PRO A 2 -12.31 23.70 -16.50
CA PRO A 2 -11.97 22.27 -16.53
C PRO A 2 -10.83 21.89 -15.55
N GLU A 3 -9.83 22.73 -15.38
CA GLU A 3 -8.71 22.46 -14.45
C GLU A 3 -9.14 22.34 -12.98
N LYS A 4 -9.96 23.26 -12.47
CA LYS A 4 -10.47 23.21 -11.09
C LYS A 4 -11.21 21.91 -10.78
N ARG A 5 -12.02 21.43 -11.73
CA ARG A 5 -12.74 20.17 -11.59
C ARG A 5 -11.79 18.96 -11.52
N THR A 6 -10.71 18.98 -12.31
CA THR A 6 -9.69 17.94 -12.33
C THR A 6 -8.93 17.87 -10.99
N PHE A 7 -8.54 19.03 -10.44
CA PHE A 7 -7.87 19.09 -9.15
C PHE A 7 -8.78 18.66 -7.97
N LEU A 8 -10.05 19.05 -7.99
CA LEU A 8 -11.02 18.63 -6.97
C LEU A 8 -11.29 17.11 -7.04
N LEU A 9 -11.36 16.54 -8.26
CA LEU A 9 -11.46 15.10 -8.44
C LEU A 9 -10.23 14.38 -7.87
N LEU A 10 -9.03 14.88 -8.21
CA LEU A 10 -7.79 14.34 -7.67
C LEU A 10 -7.80 14.38 -6.14
N ALA A 11 -8.16 15.52 -5.54
CA ALA A 11 -8.27 15.66 -4.09
C ALA A 11 -9.26 14.65 -3.47
N GLY A 12 -10.44 14.47 -4.07
CA GLY A 12 -11.42 13.48 -3.59
C GLY A 12 -10.89 12.04 -3.65
N VAL A 13 -10.21 11.68 -4.74
CA VAL A 13 -9.60 10.34 -4.91
C VAL A 13 -8.45 10.11 -3.92
N LEU A 14 -7.63 11.15 -3.68
CA LEU A 14 -6.53 11.09 -2.70
C LEU A 14 -7.05 10.92 -1.27
N LEU A 15 -8.06 11.70 -0.89
CA LEU A 15 -8.71 11.58 0.42
C LEU A 15 -9.33 10.19 0.62
N ALA A 16 -10.00 9.65 -0.41
CA ALA A 16 -10.55 8.29 -0.35
C ALA A 16 -9.45 7.25 -0.13
N SER A 17 -8.35 7.33 -0.87
CA SER A 17 -7.26 6.36 -0.77
C SER A 17 -6.47 6.44 0.55
N ALA A 18 -6.42 7.62 1.17
CA ALA A 18 -5.77 7.84 2.47
C ALA A 18 -6.45 7.08 3.63
N LEU A 19 -7.75 6.77 3.52
CA LEU A 19 -8.49 6.05 4.55
C LEU A 19 -7.92 4.67 4.85
N ALA A 20 -7.42 3.95 3.84
CA ALA A 20 -6.88 2.61 4.00
C ALA A 20 -5.64 2.57 4.91
N PRO A 21 -4.54 3.32 4.62
CA PRO A 21 -3.38 3.36 5.49
C PRO A 21 -3.67 4.05 6.83
N LEU A 22 -4.45 5.13 6.85
CA LEU A 22 -4.82 5.82 8.08
C LEU A 22 -5.56 4.88 9.05
N GLY A 23 -6.58 4.16 8.56
CA GLY A 23 -7.35 3.21 9.37
C GLY A 23 -6.55 1.97 9.80
N SER A 24 -5.48 1.61 9.07
CA SER A 24 -4.61 0.49 9.44
C SER A 24 -3.55 0.85 10.49
N THR A 25 -3.07 2.10 10.50
CA THR A 25 -1.94 2.50 11.36
C THR A 25 -2.37 3.25 12.62
N SER A 26 -3.50 3.98 12.60
CA SER A 26 -4.01 4.69 13.80
C SER A 26 -4.36 3.76 14.95
N ILE A 27 -4.74 2.52 14.67
CA ILE A 27 -5.08 1.53 15.69
C ILE A 27 -3.86 1.06 16.49
N ALA A 28 -2.66 1.15 15.94
CA ALA A 28 -1.45 0.63 16.59
C ALA A 28 -1.20 1.26 17.96
N VAL A 29 -1.41 2.58 18.10
CA VAL A 29 -1.24 3.32 19.37
C VAL A 29 -2.38 3.03 20.35
N ALA A 30 -3.58 2.72 19.84
CA ALA A 30 -4.73 2.35 20.68
C ALA A 30 -4.69 0.89 21.14
N MET A 31 -3.76 0.09 20.61
CA MET A 31 -3.74 -1.37 20.82
C MET A 31 -3.69 -1.79 22.28
N PRO A 32 -2.91 -1.19 23.19
CA PRO A 32 -2.92 -1.56 24.60
C PRO A 32 -4.30 -1.39 25.25
N GLN A 33 -5.02 -0.30 24.94
CA GLN A 33 -6.36 -0.05 25.46
C GLN A 33 -7.39 -1.01 24.86
N ILE A 34 -7.28 -1.31 23.57
CA ILE A 34 -8.17 -2.26 22.88
C ILE A 34 -7.92 -3.70 23.39
N ALA A 35 -6.66 -4.09 23.58
CA ALA A 35 -6.30 -5.40 24.11
C ALA A 35 -6.85 -5.60 25.53
N ALA A 36 -6.74 -4.58 26.38
CA ALA A 36 -7.33 -4.57 27.70
C ALA A 36 -8.87 -4.69 27.65
N PHE A 37 -9.52 -3.97 26.71
CA PHE A 37 -10.97 -4.09 26.50
C PHE A 37 -11.39 -5.47 25.98
N MET A 38 -10.56 -6.12 25.16
CA MET A 38 -10.79 -7.45 24.61
C MET A 38 -10.45 -8.58 25.61
N GLU A 39 -9.85 -8.26 26.76
CA GLU A 39 -9.32 -9.23 27.72
C GLU A 39 -8.33 -10.21 27.07
N MET A 40 -7.49 -9.71 26.16
CA MET A 40 -6.49 -10.46 25.39
C MET A 40 -5.11 -9.87 25.58
N ASP A 41 -4.09 -10.68 25.30
CA ASP A 41 -2.74 -10.14 25.21
C ASP A 41 -2.58 -9.22 23.98
N PRO A 42 -1.73 -8.17 24.04
CA PRO A 42 -1.59 -7.22 22.95
C PRO A 42 -1.14 -7.83 21.61
N GLY A 43 -0.36 -8.91 21.65
CA GLY A 43 0.11 -9.61 20.44
C GLY A 43 -1.06 -10.26 19.69
N THR A 44 -1.88 -11.05 20.41
CA THR A 44 -3.08 -11.69 19.84
C THR A 44 -4.08 -10.65 19.33
N ALA A 45 -4.34 -9.57 20.08
CA ALA A 45 -5.22 -8.49 19.66
C ALA A 45 -4.70 -7.81 18.37
N THR A 46 -3.39 -7.56 18.29
CA THR A 46 -2.74 -7.01 17.09
C THR A 46 -2.87 -7.95 15.91
N GLN A 47 -2.63 -9.24 16.09
CA GLN A 47 -2.75 -10.23 15.02
C GLN A 47 -4.17 -10.31 14.47
N LEU A 48 -5.19 -10.26 15.33
CA LEU A 48 -6.59 -10.30 14.90
C LEU A 48 -7.01 -9.00 14.19
N LEU A 49 -6.72 -7.85 14.78
CA LEU A 49 -7.25 -6.56 14.31
C LEU A 49 -6.42 -5.93 13.20
N VAL A 50 -5.10 -6.07 13.22
CA VAL A 50 -4.20 -5.52 12.19
C VAL A 50 -3.86 -6.58 11.15
N GLY A 51 -3.43 -7.77 11.58
CA GLY A 51 -3.11 -8.87 10.67
C GLY A 51 -4.34 -9.31 9.86
N GLY A 52 -5.48 -9.52 10.51
CA GLY A 52 -6.75 -9.83 9.84
C GLY A 52 -7.19 -8.76 8.85
N TYR A 53 -7.05 -7.48 9.21
CA TYR A 53 -7.34 -6.36 8.30
C TYR A 53 -6.44 -6.40 7.06
N LEU A 54 -5.13 -6.58 7.21
CA LEU A 54 -4.20 -6.64 6.11
C LEU A 54 -4.47 -7.84 5.20
N LEU A 55 -4.75 -9.00 5.78
CA LEU A 55 -5.06 -10.22 5.03
C LEU A 55 -6.30 -10.04 4.14
N ILE A 56 -7.42 -9.55 4.70
CA ILE A 56 -8.64 -9.27 3.94
C ILE A 56 -8.39 -8.21 2.87
N SER A 57 -7.62 -7.17 3.19
CA SER A 57 -7.27 -6.13 2.23
C SER A 57 -6.49 -6.70 1.04
N VAL A 58 -5.48 -7.54 1.26
CA VAL A 58 -4.71 -8.18 0.18
C VAL A 58 -5.59 -9.04 -0.72
N ILE A 59 -6.38 -9.91 -0.11
CA ILE A 59 -7.26 -10.85 -0.81
C ILE A 59 -8.28 -10.09 -1.68
N GLY A 60 -8.83 -9.00 -1.16
CA GLY A 60 -9.89 -8.23 -1.80
C GLY A 60 -9.44 -7.32 -2.95
N GLN A 61 -8.16 -6.95 -3.06
CA GLN A 61 -7.69 -5.93 -4.02
C GLN A 61 -7.97 -6.29 -5.49
N ALA A 62 -7.57 -7.49 -5.94
CA ALA A 62 -7.77 -7.91 -7.32
C ALA A 62 -9.25 -8.12 -7.68
N PRO A 63 -10.07 -8.85 -6.86
CA PRO A 63 -11.50 -8.96 -7.10
C PRO A 63 -12.24 -7.62 -7.11
N ALA A 64 -11.88 -6.71 -6.21
CA ALA A 64 -12.51 -5.40 -6.13
C ALA A 64 -12.14 -4.49 -7.31
N GLY A 65 -10.93 -4.60 -7.84
CA GLY A 65 -10.54 -3.96 -9.10
C GLY A 65 -11.38 -4.46 -10.27
N LYS A 66 -11.53 -5.79 -10.42
CA LYS A 66 -12.41 -6.41 -11.44
C LYS A 66 -13.87 -5.98 -11.25
N LEU A 67 -14.35 -5.91 -10.01
CA LEU A 67 -15.70 -5.43 -9.74
C LEU A 67 -15.89 -3.99 -10.24
N GLY A 68 -14.89 -3.13 -10.07
CA GLY A 68 -14.90 -1.77 -10.61
C GLY A 68 -14.97 -1.72 -12.12
N ASP A 69 -14.30 -2.64 -12.85
CA ASP A 69 -14.43 -2.76 -14.31
C ASP A 69 -15.88 -3.12 -14.71
N ILE A 70 -16.59 -3.90 -13.89
CA ILE A 70 -17.96 -4.35 -14.17
C ILE A 70 -19.01 -3.30 -13.84
N ILE A 71 -18.98 -2.77 -12.59
CA ILE A 71 -20.04 -1.86 -12.09
C ILE A 71 -19.72 -0.37 -12.30
N GLY A 72 -18.47 -0.07 -12.68
CA GLY A 72 -17.90 1.28 -12.79
C GLY A 72 -17.13 1.71 -11.53
N TYR A 73 -15.95 2.27 -11.71
CA TYR A 73 -15.04 2.67 -10.63
C TYR A 73 -15.66 3.66 -9.65
N GLN A 74 -16.46 4.60 -10.16
CA GLN A 74 -17.17 5.58 -9.35
C GLN A 74 -18.14 4.92 -8.38
N LYS A 75 -18.95 3.95 -8.86
CA LYS A 75 -19.89 3.22 -8.01
C LYS A 75 -19.15 2.34 -6.99
N ALA A 76 -18.08 1.67 -7.43
CA ALA A 76 -17.24 0.87 -6.54
C ALA A 76 -16.67 1.74 -5.41
N LEU A 77 -16.19 2.96 -5.71
CA LEU A 77 -15.73 3.91 -4.70
C LEU A 77 -16.84 4.33 -3.74
N TYR A 78 -18.05 4.61 -4.24
CA TYR A 78 -19.19 4.97 -3.38
C TYR A 78 -19.55 3.86 -2.42
N ILE A 79 -19.62 2.61 -2.91
CA ILE A 79 -19.89 1.44 -2.07
C ILE A 79 -18.76 1.27 -1.05
N GLY A 80 -17.50 1.33 -1.49
CA GLY A 80 -16.34 1.23 -0.61
C GLY A 80 -16.36 2.28 0.50
N LEU A 81 -16.57 3.56 0.17
CA LEU A 81 -16.65 4.64 1.15
C LEU A 81 -17.83 4.46 2.11
N ALA A 82 -19.01 4.05 1.62
CA ALA A 82 -20.18 3.81 2.46
C ALA A 82 -19.95 2.65 3.44
N VAL A 83 -19.38 1.53 2.98
CA VAL A 83 -19.04 0.37 3.83
C VAL A 83 -17.94 0.73 4.84
N PHE A 84 -16.95 1.53 4.44
CA PHE A 84 -15.89 2.00 5.34
C PHE A 84 -16.46 2.88 6.46
N MET A 85 -17.35 3.84 6.11
CA MET A 85 -18.02 4.69 7.08
C MET A 85 -18.91 3.87 8.04
N LEU A 86 -19.66 2.92 7.51
CA LEU A 86 -20.52 2.06 8.33
C LEU A 86 -19.68 1.24 9.32
N GLY A 87 -18.62 0.59 8.86
CA GLY A 87 -17.69 -0.13 9.72
C GLY A 87 -17.08 0.78 10.79
N SER A 88 -16.64 1.99 10.41
CA SER A 88 -16.09 2.97 11.34
C SER A 88 -17.11 3.43 12.40
N LEU A 89 -18.37 3.69 12.00
CA LEU A 89 -19.44 4.06 12.93
C LEU A 89 -19.80 2.92 13.87
N LEU A 90 -19.87 1.68 13.39
CA LEU A 90 -20.15 0.51 14.22
C LEU A 90 -19.05 0.32 15.28
N ALA A 91 -17.76 0.42 14.90
CA ALA A 91 -16.64 0.32 15.83
C ALA A 91 -16.63 1.45 16.89
N TYR A 92 -17.14 2.63 16.55
CA TYR A 92 -17.25 3.75 17.48
C TYR A 92 -18.43 3.61 18.44
N LEU A 93 -19.62 3.22 17.93
CA LEU A 93 -20.88 3.27 18.68
C LEU A 93 -21.09 2.03 19.55
N VAL A 94 -20.60 0.87 19.13
CA VAL A 94 -20.89 -0.41 19.77
C VAL A 94 -19.64 -0.99 20.41
N ARG A 95 -19.61 -1.03 21.74
CA ARG A 95 -18.52 -1.60 22.53
C ARG A 95 -18.72 -3.11 22.72
N SER A 96 -18.44 -3.89 21.67
CA SER A 96 -18.45 -5.35 21.66
C SER A 96 -17.29 -5.85 20.84
N ILE A 97 -16.64 -6.93 21.26
CA ILE A 97 -15.50 -7.55 20.57
C ILE A 97 -15.94 -8.04 19.20
N GLU A 98 -17.08 -8.69 19.11
CA GLU A 98 -17.61 -9.24 17.86
C GLU A 98 -17.89 -8.10 16.85
N VAL A 99 -18.49 -7.00 17.32
CA VAL A 99 -18.78 -5.84 16.48
C VAL A 99 -17.48 -5.17 16.04
N LEU A 100 -16.48 -5.06 16.91
CA LEU A 100 -15.17 -4.52 16.55
C LEU A 100 -14.49 -5.36 15.47
N LEU A 101 -14.48 -6.68 15.61
CA LEU A 101 -13.92 -7.59 14.60
C LEU A 101 -14.67 -7.48 13.27
N ILE A 102 -16.01 -7.52 13.28
CA ILE A 102 -16.82 -7.35 12.07
C ILE A 102 -16.57 -5.99 11.43
N SER A 103 -16.50 -4.92 12.20
CA SER A 103 -16.20 -3.58 11.73
C SER A 103 -14.85 -3.50 11.05
N ARG A 104 -13.81 -4.12 11.62
CA ARG A 104 -12.47 -4.20 11.03
C ARG A 104 -12.48 -4.98 9.73
N MET A 105 -13.20 -6.10 9.64
CA MET A 105 -13.36 -6.85 8.39
C MET A 105 -14.08 -6.03 7.32
N MET A 106 -15.15 -5.30 7.68
CA MET A 106 -15.86 -4.39 6.78
C MET A 106 -14.93 -3.28 6.26
N MET A 107 -14.18 -2.63 7.14
CA MET A 107 -13.22 -1.58 6.76
C MET A 107 -12.12 -2.12 5.86
N ALA A 108 -11.63 -3.34 6.09
CA ALA A 108 -10.63 -3.99 5.25
C ALA A 108 -11.16 -4.28 3.84
N ALA A 109 -12.36 -4.87 3.74
CA ALA A 109 -13.02 -5.12 2.47
C ALA A 109 -13.32 -3.81 1.70
N ALA A 110 -13.73 -2.77 2.42
CA ALA A 110 -13.94 -1.43 1.88
C ALA A 110 -12.62 -0.81 1.36
N SER A 111 -11.53 -0.92 2.11
CA SER A 111 -10.20 -0.47 1.68
C SER A 111 -9.73 -1.18 0.40
N ALA A 112 -9.97 -2.50 0.34
CA ALA A 112 -9.69 -3.29 -0.85
C ALA A 112 -10.50 -2.81 -2.07
N MET A 113 -11.72 -2.29 -1.85
CA MET A 113 -12.54 -1.70 -2.91
C MET A 113 -12.11 -0.28 -3.26
N ILE A 114 -11.73 0.54 -2.29
CA ILE A 114 -11.37 1.96 -2.51
C ILE A 114 -10.07 2.08 -3.30
N VAL A 115 -8.98 1.45 -2.86
CA VAL A 115 -7.62 1.72 -3.38
C VAL A 115 -7.47 1.42 -4.88
N PRO A 116 -7.82 0.21 -5.41
CA PRO A 116 -7.67 -0.07 -6.84
C PRO A 116 -8.62 0.76 -7.69
N ASN A 117 -9.86 1.00 -7.23
CA ASN A 117 -10.83 1.78 -7.98
C ASN A 117 -10.49 3.28 -8.00
N ALA A 118 -9.87 3.81 -6.94
CA ALA A 118 -9.29 5.15 -6.91
C ALA A 118 -8.17 5.27 -7.95
N SER A 119 -7.23 4.32 -7.99
CA SER A 119 -6.16 4.26 -8.97
C SER A 119 -6.68 4.14 -10.41
N ALA A 120 -7.66 3.26 -10.65
CA ALA A 120 -8.30 3.12 -11.96
C ALA A 120 -9.06 4.38 -12.39
N MET A 121 -9.68 5.08 -11.46
CA MET A 121 -10.37 6.34 -11.71
C MET A 121 -9.38 7.45 -12.13
N LEU A 122 -8.19 7.52 -11.54
CA LEU A 122 -7.12 8.41 -12.02
C LEU A 122 -6.78 8.09 -13.48
N ARG A 123 -6.56 6.81 -13.79
CA ARG A 123 -6.21 6.34 -15.14
C ARG A 123 -7.24 6.70 -16.20
N THR A 124 -8.52 6.66 -15.84
CA THR A 124 -9.63 6.81 -16.80
C THR A 124 -10.17 8.23 -16.92
N GLN A 125 -10.05 9.05 -15.88
CA GLN A 125 -10.63 10.39 -15.84
C GLN A 125 -9.62 11.53 -15.98
N LEU A 126 -8.32 11.26 -15.79
CA LEU A 126 -7.26 12.25 -15.95
C LEU A 126 -6.59 12.15 -17.34
N PRO A 127 -6.06 13.27 -17.87
CA PRO A 127 -5.19 13.25 -19.05
C PRO A 127 -3.93 12.40 -18.79
N GLU A 128 -3.44 11.70 -19.80
CA GLU A 128 -2.26 10.82 -19.67
C GLU A 128 -1.00 11.58 -19.20
N SER A 129 -0.85 12.84 -19.65
CA SER A 129 0.25 13.71 -19.23
C SER A 129 0.27 14.04 -17.73
N MET A 130 -0.88 13.94 -17.04
CA MET A 130 -1.01 14.18 -15.60
C MET A 130 -0.83 12.91 -14.75
N LEU A 131 -0.86 11.71 -15.34
CA LEU A 131 -0.83 10.45 -14.58
C LEU A 131 0.43 10.29 -13.73
N PRO A 132 1.67 10.59 -14.19
CA PRO A 132 2.84 10.49 -13.33
C PRO A 132 2.76 11.39 -12.10
N PHE A 133 2.23 12.62 -12.25
CA PHE A 133 2.01 13.54 -11.15
C PHE A 133 0.90 13.05 -10.20
N ALA A 134 -0.23 12.59 -10.76
CA ALA A 134 -1.37 12.09 -10.00
C ALA A 134 -1.00 10.85 -9.18
N TYR A 135 -0.27 9.89 -9.75
CA TYR A 135 0.23 8.73 -9.01
C TYR A 135 1.32 9.10 -8.01
N GLY A 136 2.10 10.16 -8.29
CA GLY A 136 3.07 10.71 -7.35
C GLY A 136 2.42 11.20 -6.06
N ILE A 137 1.41 12.04 -6.20
CA ILE A 137 0.64 12.53 -5.04
C ILE A 137 -0.17 11.41 -4.41
N PHE A 138 -0.70 10.45 -5.18
CA PHE A 138 -1.42 9.30 -4.67
C PHE A 138 -0.54 8.46 -3.72
N GLY A 139 0.66 8.09 -4.14
CA GLY A 139 1.61 7.37 -3.30
C GLY A 139 2.05 8.18 -2.08
N ALA A 140 2.35 9.47 -2.26
CA ALA A 140 2.72 10.37 -1.19
C ALA A 140 1.59 10.53 -0.15
N THR A 141 0.34 10.65 -0.59
CA THR A 141 -0.83 10.74 0.31
C THR A 141 -1.02 9.46 1.11
N MET A 142 -0.84 8.29 0.49
CA MET A 142 -0.93 7.01 1.20
C MET A 142 0.19 6.87 2.25
N GLY A 143 1.41 7.25 1.90
CA GLY A 143 2.54 7.25 2.85
C GLY A 143 2.33 8.24 3.99
N ALA A 144 1.91 9.47 3.68
CA ALA A 144 1.60 10.49 4.69
C ALA A 144 0.48 10.04 5.64
N ALA A 145 -0.58 9.43 5.10
CA ALA A 145 -1.68 8.90 5.91
C ALA A 145 -1.20 7.79 6.86
N ALA A 146 -0.31 6.91 6.38
CA ALA A 146 0.28 5.86 7.21
C ALA A 146 1.15 6.43 8.35
N ALA A 147 1.92 7.49 8.10
CA ALA A 147 2.77 8.14 9.11
C ALA A 147 1.99 8.99 10.10
N VAL A 148 0.94 9.68 9.63
CA VAL A 148 0.08 10.53 10.47
C VAL A 148 -0.88 9.69 11.33
N GLY A 149 -1.18 8.46 10.90
CA GLY A 149 -2.08 7.55 11.62
C GLY A 149 -1.76 7.39 13.11
N PRO A 150 -0.53 6.99 13.49
CA PRO A 150 -0.15 6.85 14.90
C PRO A 150 -0.24 8.15 15.68
N LEU A 151 0.13 9.30 15.09
CA LEU A 151 0.03 10.61 15.73
C LEU A 151 -1.42 10.98 16.05
N LEU A 152 -2.31 10.81 15.05
CA LEU A 152 -3.74 11.04 15.24
C LEU A 152 -4.35 10.02 16.20
N GLY A 153 -3.95 8.74 16.10
CA GLY A 153 -4.38 7.69 17.01
C GLY A 153 -4.03 8.02 18.46
N GLY A 154 -2.78 8.42 18.72
CA GLY A 154 -2.31 8.82 20.05
C GLY A 154 -3.05 10.02 20.61
N ALA A 155 -3.23 11.09 19.81
CA ALA A 155 -3.97 12.27 20.22
C ALA A 155 -5.45 11.92 20.55
N LEU A 156 -6.11 11.15 19.69
CA LEU A 156 -7.50 10.79 19.88
C LEU A 156 -7.71 9.88 21.10
N THR A 157 -6.83 8.91 21.33
CA THR A 157 -6.89 8.03 22.51
C THR A 157 -6.60 8.77 23.81
N GLN A 158 -5.74 9.78 23.76
CA GLN A 158 -5.41 10.60 24.93
C GLN A 158 -6.59 11.51 25.36
N PHE A 159 -7.30 12.12 24.39
CA PHE A 159 -8.33 13.12 24.67
C PHE A 159 -9.76 12.56 24.70
N PHE A 160 -10.04 11.46 23.96
CA PHE A 160 -11.40 11.00 23.67
C PHE A 160 -11.65 9.50 23.91
N ASP A 161 -10.66 8.72 24.35
CA ASP A 161 -10.73 7.25 24.42
C ASP A 161 -10.54 6.56 23.04
N TRP A 162 -10.16 5.27 23.05
CA TRP A 162 -9.75 4.51 21.85
C TRP A 162 -10.79 4.43 20.71
N PRO A 163 -12.14 4.39 20.94
CA PRO A 163 -13.08 4.32 19.82
C PRO A 163 -13.04 5.55 18.91
N ALA A 164 -12.55 6.70 19.40
CA ALA A 164 -12.49 7.94 18.63
C ALA A 164 -11.62 7.81 17.36
N ILE A 165 -10.62 6.87 17.35
CA ILE A 165 -9.81 6.58 16.17
C ILE A 165 -10.65 6.11 14.97
N PHE A 166 -11.81 5.53 15.21
CA PHE A 166 -12.71 5.11 14.14
C PHE A 166 -13.59 6.27 13.68
N LEU A 167 -14.06 7.12 14.60
CA LEU A 167 -14.94 8.24 14.25
C LEU A 167 -14.33 9.22 13.28
N ILE A 168 -13.02 9.49 13.37
CA ILE A 168 -12.31 10.44 12.48
C ILE A 168 -12.40 10.06 11.00
N ASN A 169 -12.54 8.78 10.69
CA ASN A 169 -12.67 8.30 9.31
C ASN A 169 -13.97 8.79 8.65
N VAL A 170 -15.02 9.03 9.41
CA VAL A 170 -16.35 9.38 8.88
C VAL A 170 -16.36 10.75 8.20
N PRO A 171 -15.95 11.86 8.84
CA PRO A 171 -15.90 13.17 8.17
C PRO A 171 -14.92 13.16 6.99
N TRP A 172 -13.82 12.41 7.09
CA TRP A 172 -12.85 12.27 6.01
C TRP A 172 -13.43 11.55 4.78
N ALA A 173 -14.16 10.45 5.00
CA ALA A 173 -14.84 9.72 3.94
C ALA A 173 -15.99 10.52 3.32
N LEU A 174 -16.74 11.28 4.12
CA LEU A 174 -17.81 12.17 3.64
C LEU A 174 -17.26 13.27 2.74
N LEU A 175 -16.13 13.88 3.12
CA LEU A 175 -15.46 14.89 2.29
C LEU A 175 -14.98 14.29 0.96
N ALA A 176 -14.33 13.11 1.00
CA ALA A 176 -13.90 12.38 -0.19
C ALA A 176 -15.10 12.08 -1.11
N LEU A 177 -16.17 11.52 -0.55
CA LEU A 177 -17.40 11.19 -1.27
C LEU A 177 -18.02 12.44 -1.93
N GLY A 178 -18.15 13.54 -1.19
CA GLY A 178 -18.70 14.80 -1.71
C GLY A 178 -17.90 15.34 -2.89
N LEU A 179 -16.56 15.38 -2.77
CA LEU A 179 -15.69 15.81 -3.84
C LEU A 179 -15.82 14.92 -5.10
N ILE A 180 -15.84 13.59 -4.91
CA ILE A 180 -15.97 12.66 -6.03
C ILE A 180 -17.34 12.79 -6.70
N VAL A 181 -18.44 12.91 -5.93
CA VAL A 181 -19.80 13.07 -6.47
C VAL A 181 -19.91 14.31 -7.35
N ILE A 182 -19.38 15.45 -6.89
CA ILE A 182 -19.48 16.73 -7.60
C ILE A 182 -18.59 16.78 -8.84
N THR A 183 -17.43 16.07 -8.81
CA THR A 183 -16.38 16.27 -9.82
C THR A 183 -16.24 15.13 -10.81
N SER A 184 -16.63 13.90 -10.47
CA SER A 184 -16.48 12.77 -11.39
C SER A 184 -17.40 12.87 -12.60
N LYS A 185 -16.91 12.39 -13.75
CA LYS A 185 -17.75 12.25 -14.95
C LYS A 185 -18.48 10.91 -14.86
N PRO A 186 -19.77 10.85 -15.27
CA PRO A 186 -20.46 9.57 -15.36
C PRO A 186 -19.68 8.60 -16.24
N GLN A 187 -19.47 7.39 -15.76
CA GLN A 187 -18.88 6.33 -16.55
C GLN A 187 -20.00 5.71 -17.39
N ILE A 188 -19.97 5.92 -18.70
CA ILE A 188 -21.08 5.59 -19.60
C ILE A 188 -21.13 4.11 -19.94
N GLU A 189 -20.00 3.40 -19.88
CA GLU A 189 -19.92 1.99 -20.27
C GLU A 189 -19.84 1.06 -19.06
N LYS A 190 -20.92 0.33 -18.84
CA LYS A 190 -20.89 -0.87 -17.98
C LYS A 190 -20.37 -2.03 -18.83
N ARG A 191 -19.26 -2.62 -18.44
CA ARG A 191 -18.80 -3.85 -19.05
C ARG A 191 -19.72 -5.00 -18.61
N LYS A 192 -20.22 -5.77 -19.58
CA LYS A 192 -20.87 -7.04 -19.28
C LYS A 192 -19.79 -7.98 -18.75
N GLY A 193 -19.90 -8.40 -17.51
CA GLY A 193 -18.94 -9.32 -16.90
C GLY A 193 -19.49 -9.86 -15.59
N ARG A 194 -18.94 -10.98 -15.13
CA ARG A 194 -19.27 -11.60 -13.85
C ARG A 194 -18.01 -11.71 -13.01
N LEU A 195 -18.17 -11.51 -11.72
CA LEU A 195 -17.11 -11.81 -10.77
C LEU A 195 -17.09 -13.32 -10.54
N ASP A 196 -15.97 -13.96 -10.84
CA ASP A 196 -15.78 -15.37 -10.54
C ASP A 196 -15.44 -15.56 -9.06
N LEU A 197 -16.46 -15.89 -8.26
CA LEU A 197 -16.31 -16.11 -6.83
C LEU A 197 -15.41 -17.32 -6.53
N ARG A 198 -15.36 -18.34 -7.39
CA ARG A 198 -14.50 -19.53 -7.18
C ARG A 198 -13.04 -19.13 -7.25
N SER A 199 -12.67 -18.35 -8.26
CA SER A 199 -11.32 -17.79 -8.39
C SER A 199 -10.97 -16.86 -7.23
N THR A 200 -11.92 -16.06 -6.77
CA THR A 200 -11.72 -15.17 -5.62
C THR A 200 -11.43 -15.95 -4.35
N VAL A 201 -12.19 -17.01 -4.08
CA VAL A 201 -11.98 -17.89 -2.92
C VAL A 201 -10.65 -18.63 -3.02
N LEU A 202 -10.29 -19.13 -4.20
CA LEU A 202 -9.00 -19.79 -4.42
C LEU A 202 -7.82 -18.83 -4.17
N LEU A 203 -7.91 -17.59 -4.65
CA LEU A 203 -6.92 -16.56 -4.39
C LEU A 203 -6.81 -16.27 -2.89
N ALA A 204 -7.93 -16.22 -2.18
CA ALA A 204 -7.99 -16.01 -0.74
C ALA A 204 -7.23 -17.11 0.02
N PHE A 205 -7.48 -18.38 -0.32
CA PHE A 205 -6.76 -19.50 0.29
C PHE A 205 -5.28 -19.51 -0.06
N ALA A 206 -4.92 -19.18 -1.31
CA ALA A 206 -3.52 -19.10 -1.74
C ALA A 206 -2.74 -18.04 -0.96
N ILE A 207 -3.25 -16.81 -0.89
CA ILE A 207 -2.61 -15.70 -0.17
C ILE A 207 -2.65 -15.96 1.34
N GLY A 208 -3.78 -16.45 1.87
CA GLY A 208 -3.92 -16.79 3.28
C GLY A 208 -2.89 -17.84 3.72
N ALA A 209 -2.74 -18.93 2.97
CA ALA A 209 -1.76 -19.96 3.27
C ALA A 209 -0.31 -19.42 3.20
N LEU A 210 0.00 -18.60 2.19
CA LEU A 210 1.31 -17.94 2.10
C LEU A 210 1.58 -17.07 3.32
N GLN A 211 0.66 -16.21 3.72
CA GLN A 211 0.87 -15.32 4.86
C GLN A 211 0.94 -16.08 6.19
N LEU A 212 0.04 -17.03 6.42
CA LEU A 212 0.03 -17.84 7.63
C LEU A 212 1.30 -18.68 7.78
N GLY A 213 1.90 -19.11 6.66
CA GLY A 213 3.15 -19.86 6.66
C GLY A 213 4.38 -19.05 7.12
N PHE A 214 4.26 -17.73 7.20
CA PHE A 214 5.31 -16.85 7.73
C PHE A 214 4.96 -16.24 9.10
N ILE A 215 3.84 -16.64 9.71
CA ILE A 215 3.44 -16.19 11.05
C ILE A 215 3.99 -17.18 12.09
N GLY A 216 4.64 -16.66 13.13
CA GLY A 216 5.23 -17.43 14.22
C GLY A 216 6.77 -17.45 14.17
N ASP A 217 7.38 -18.27 15.02
CA ASP A 217 8.84 -18.29 15.23
C ASP A 217 9.62 -19.03 14.14
N SER A 218 8.92 -19.76 13.28
CA SER A 218 9.53 -20.50 12.18
C SER A 218 8.60 -20.54 10.96
N VAL A 219 9.21 -20.67 9.78
CA VAL A 219 8.45 -20.83 8.54
C VAL A 219 7.74 -22.17 8.54
N ASP A 220 6.40 -22.19 8.49
CA ASP A 220 5.67 -23.40 8.20
C ASP A 220 5.72 -23.69 6.67
N LEU A 221 6.71 -24.51 6.32
CA LEU A 221 6.96 -24.87 4.92
C LEU A 221 5.74 -25.55 4.28
N ARG A 222 4.88 -26.23 5.03
CA ARG A 222 3.67 -26.88 4.51
C ARG A 222 2.68 -25.84 4.04
N LEU A 223 2.46 -24.81 4.82
CA LEU A 223 1.57 -23.68 4.46
C LEU A 223 2.15 -22.89 3.28
N VAL A 224 3.45 -22.60 3.29
CA VAL A 224 4.10 -21.88 2.17
C VAL A 224 4.00 -22.68 0.88
N VAL A 225 4.33 -23.97 0.90
CA VAL A 225 4.22 -24.84 -0.29
C VAL A 225 2.76 -24.94 -0.76
N SER A 226 1.82 -25.12 0.17
CA SER A 226 0.39 -25.16 -0.16
C SER A 226 -0.06 -23.86 -0.81
N GLY A 227 0.35 -22.71 -0.28
CA GLY A 227 0.04 -21.39 -0.83
C GLY A 227 0.61 -21.19 -2.23
N VAL A 228 1.88 -21.61 -2.46
CA VAL A 228 2.52 -21.56 -3.80
C VAL A 228 1.79 -22.47 -4.80
N LEU A 229 1.41 -23.67 -4.40
CA LEU A 229 0.66 -24.60 -5.26
C LEU A 229 -0.73 -24.03 -5.60
N LEU A 230 -1.46 -23.51 -4.61
CA LEU A 230 -2.77 -22.88 -4.83
C LEU A 230 -2.66 -21.66 -5.73
N LEU A 231 -1.64 -20.82 -5.55
CA LEU A 231 -1.39 -19.63 -6.39
C LEU A 231 -1.04 -20.05 -7.83
N SER A 232 -0.22 -21.09 -7.99
CA SER A 232 0.11 -21.65 -9.31
C SER A 232 -1.12 -22.20 -10.01
N PHE A 233 -1.99 -22.93 -9.29
CA PHE A 233 -3.26 -23.43 -9.79
C PHE A 233 -4.22 -22.28 -10.13
N PHE A 234 -4.29 -21.23 -9.28
CA PHE A 234 -5.04 -20.01 -9.57
C PHE A 234 -4.59 -19.38 -10.89
N ILE A 235 -3.28 -19.15 -11.07
CA ILE A 235 -2.72 -18.56 -12.30
C ILE A 235 -3.08 -19.42 -13.52
N TRP A 236 -2.91 -20.74 -13.42
CA TRP A 236 -3.26 -21.66 -14.49
C TRP A 236 -4.75 -21.59 -14.86
N MET A 237 -5.63 -21.50 -13.86
CA MET A 237 -7.07 -21.35 -14.05
C MET A 237 -7.41 -20.01 -14.72
N GLN A 238 -6.80 -18.90 -14.25
CA GLN A 238 -7.05 -17.55 -14.81
C GLN A 238 -6.61 -17.42 -16.28
N LEU A 239 -5.62 -18.18 -16.73
CA LEU A 239 -5.20 -18.21 -18.14
C LEU A 239 -6.22 -18.90 -19.06
N ARG A 240 -7.17 -19.68 -18.51
CA ARG A 240 -8.17 -20.45 -19.24
C ARG A 240 -9.59 -19.90 -19.17
N VAL A 241 -9.81 -18.92 -18.31
CA VAL A 241 -11.12 -18.28 -18.15
C VAL A 241 -11.20 -17.04 -19.07
N ASP A 242 -12.35 -16.87 -19.73
CA ASP A 242 -12.57 -15.72 -20.64
C ASP A 242 -12.64 -14.38 -19.89
N GLU A 243 -13.20 -14.40 -18.67
CA GLU A 243 -13.33 -13.22 -17.80
C GLU A 243 -12.59 -13.41 -16.47
N PRO A 244 -11.25 -13.37 -16.46
CA PRO A 244 -10.47 -13.61 -15.25
C PRO A 244 -10.70 -12.52 -14.19
N VAL A 245 -10.56 -12.90 -12.91
CA VAL A 245 -10.53 -11.95 -11.78
C VAL A 245 -9.25 -11.12 -11.82
N PHE A 246 -8.16 -11.74 -12.22
CA PHE A 246 -6.88 -11.12 -12.50
C PHE A 246 -6.31 -11.76 -13.77
N ASP A 247 -5.92 -10.93 -14.76
CA ASP A 247 -5.37 -11.46 -16.01
C ASP A 247 -3.84 -11.60 -15.92
N PRO A 248 -3.31 -12.84 -15.79
CA PRO A 248 -1.86 -13.05 -15.73
C PRO A 248 -1.13 -12.62 -17.01
N ARG A 249 -1.86 -12.40 -18.12
CA ARG A 249 -1.28 -11.91 -19.37
C ARG A 249 -0.74 -10.49 -19.24
N PHE A 250 -1.14 -9.73 -18.22
CA PHE A 250 -0.56 -8.40 -17.92
C PHE A 250 0.95 -8.50 -17.65
N PHE A 251 1.44 -9.63 -17.14
CA PHE A 251 2.88 -9.86 -16.96
C PHE A 251 3.66 -10.05 -18.27
N LYS A 252 2.99 -10.13 -19.42
CA LYS A 252 3.65 -10.03 -20.73
C LYS A 252 4.05 -8.60 -21.07
N GLN A 253 3.50 -7.60 -20.38
CA GLN A 253 3.84 -6.20 -20.56
C GLN A 253 5.01 -5.81 -19.64
N PRO A 254 6.21 -5.52 -20.17
CA PRO A 254 7.39 -5.26 -19.34
C PRO A 254 7.19 -4.10 -18.36
N ALA A 255 6.49 -3.04 -18.77
CA ALA A 255 6.20 -1.91 -17.91
C ALA A 255 5.26 -2.27 -16.74
N TYR A 256 4.32 -3.19 -16.94
CA TYR A 256 3.46 -3.68 -15.86
C TYR A 256 4.24 -4.55 -14.86
N VAL A 257 5.16 -5.40 -15.35
CA VAL A 257 6.08 -6.18 -14.51
C VAL A 257 6.97 -5.26 -13.68
N ALA A 258 7.54 -4.23 -14.32
CA ALA A 258 8.34 -3.23 -13.62
C ALA A 258 7.55 -2.53 -12.50
N ALA A 259 6.30 -2.13 -12.79
CA ALA A 259 5.41 -1.53 -11.80
C ALA A 259 5.11 -2.48 -10.64
N GLY A 260 4.84 -3.74 -10.93
CA GLY A 260 4.59 -4.78 -9.93
C GLY A 260 5.79 -5.00 -9.00
N PHE A 261 6.97 -5.17 -9.55
CA PHE A 261 8.21 -5.39 -8.77
C PHE A 261 8.60 -4.16 -7.96
N THR A 262 8.59 -2.97 -8.57
CA THR A 262 8.86 -1.72 -7.84
C THR A 262 7.89 -1.54 -6.68
N THR A 263 6.62 -1.83 -6.91
CA THR A 263 5.58 -1.69 -5.87
C THR A 263 5.73 -2.74 -4.78
N ALA A 264 5.95 -4.02 -5.13
CA ALA A 264 6.08 -5.11 -4.15
C ALA A 264 7.34 -4.94 -3.29
N PHE A 265 8.50 -4.84 -3.91
CA PHE A 265 9.78 -4.81 -3.20
C PHE A 265 10.06 -3.46 -2.53
N GLY A 266 9.56 -2.35 -3.09
CA GLY A 266 9.60 -1.04 -2.44
C GLY A 266 8.76 -1.04 -1.15
N ASN A 267 7.56 -1.63 -1.17
CA ASN A 267 6.73 -1.76 0.02
C ASN A 267 7.26 -2.81 1.00
N PHE A 268 7.88 -3.89 0.52
CA PHE A 268 8.62 -4.82 1.37
C PHE A 268 9.62 -4.10 2.28
N THR A 269 10.50 -3.30 1.69
CA THR A 269 11.51 -2.55 2.44
C THR A 269 10.89 -1.49 3.34
N MET A 270 9.92 -0.72 2.82
CA MET A 270 9.26 0.36 3.56
C MET A 270 8.54 -0.15 4.81
N TYR A 271 7.69 -1.17 4.68
CA TYR A 271 6.94 -1.71 5.83
C TYR A 271 7.86 -2.40 6.83
N ALA A 272 8.85 -3.16 6.37
CA ALA A 272 9.81 -3.77 7.28
C ALA A 272 10.57 -2.71 8.09
N LEU A 273 11.04 -1.62 7.49
CA LEU A 273 11.70 -0.51 8.19
C LEU A 273 10.76 0.19 9.19
N LEU A 274 9.49 0.43 8.81
CA LEU A 274 8.51 1.06 9.69
C LEU A 274 8.30 0.28 11.00
N PHE A 275 8.41 -1.04 10.95
CA PHE A 275 8.29 -1.89 12.14
C PHE A 275 9.63 -2.16 12.81
N GLN A 276 10.73 -2.26 12.06
CA GLN A 276 12.06 -2.51 12.61
C GLN A 276 12.54 -1.36 13.51
N LEU A 277 12.32 -0.11 13.07
CA LEU A 277 12.90 1.06 13.74
C LEU A 277 12.40 1.25 15.18
N PRO A 278 11.08 1.22 15.45
CA PRO A 278 10.60 1.30 16.83
C PRO A 278 11.19 0.20 17.71
N ILE A 279 11.18 -1.05 17.22
CA ILE A 279 11.72 -2.20 17.98
C ILE A 279 13.21 -1.98 18.27
N PHE A 280 14.00 -1.61 17.28
CA PHE A 280 15.45 -1.38 17.45
C PHE A 280 15.75 -0.31 18.50
N PHE A 281 15.11 0.86 18.37
CA PHE A 281 15.43 1.97 19.29
C PHE A 281 14.89 1.75 20.70
N VAL A 282 13.73 1.09 20.85
CA VAL A 282 13.18 0.77 22.18
C VAL A 282 14.00 -0.34 22.84
N ASP A 283 14.23 -1.45 22.15
CA ASP A 283 14.86 -2.64 22.75
C ASP A 283 16.38 -2.48 22.90
N VAL A 284 17.06 -2.00 21.83
CA VAL A 284 18.53 -2.00 21.77
C VAL A 284 19.11 -0.68 22.34
N ARG A 285 18.43 0.44 22.08
CA ARG A 285 18.95 1.77 22.46
C ARG A 285 18.22 2.41 23.65
N GLN A 286 17.12 1.80 24.12
CA GLN A 286 16.31 2.30 25.25
C GLN A 286 15.79 3.74 25.05
N VAL A 287 15.49 4.11 23.79
CA VAL A 287 15.00 5.43 23.41
C VAL A 287 13.47 5.45 23.50
N ALA A 288 12.89 6.56 23.92
CA ALA A 288 11.45 6.73 24.01
C ALA A 288 10.78 6.74 22.62
N GLU A 289 9.62 6.09 22.49
CA GLU A 289 8.88 5.95 21.21
C GLU A 289 8.61 7.28 20.51
N ILE A 290 8.41 8.36 21.27
CA ILE A 290 8.11 9.69 20.73
C ILE A 290 9.27 10.25 19.88
N GLU A 291 10.51 9.92 20.22
CA GLU A 291 11.70 10.39 19.49
C GLU A 291 11.84 9.70 18.14
N ILE A 292 11.36 8.45 18.04
CA ILE A 292 11.41 7.63 16.82
C ILE A 292 10.45 8.17 15.75
N ALA A 293 9.33 8.74 16.19
CA ALA A 293 8.32 9.34 15.31
C ALA A 293 8.91 10.41 14.38
N GLY A 294 9.91 11.17 14.87
CA GLY A 294 10.62 12.18 14.08
C GLY A 294 11.37 11.60 12.88
N ALA A 295 12.10 10.50 13.06
CA ALA A 295 12.84 9.83 12.00
C ALA A 295 11.90 9.23 10.94
N LEU A 296 10.82 8.58 11.38
CA LEU A 296 9.78 8.04 10.47
C LEU A 296 9.05 9.15 9.70
N THR A 297 8.82 10.30 10.36
CA THR A 297 8.24 11.48 9.70
C THR A 297 9.17 12.03 8.63
N ALA A 298 10.48 12.08 8.86
CA ALA A 298 11.45 12.53 7.86
C ALA A 298 11.43 11.64 6.60
N MET A 299 11.36 10.31 6.76
CA MET A 299 11.21 9.36 5.65
C MET A 299 9.94 9.66 4.84
N THR A 300 8.81 9.87 5.52
CA THR A 300 7.52 10.08 4.87
C THR A 300 7.43 11.43 4.16
N LEU A 301 7.92 12.49 4.79
CA LEU A 301 7.98 13.83 4.18
C LEU A 301 8.88 13.84 2.94
N SER A 302 10.02 13.15 2.99
CA SER A 302 10.91 13.02 1.86
C SER A 302 10.28 12.22 0.72
N MET A 303 9.51 11.17 1.03
CA MET A 303 8.71 10.43 0.05
C MET A 303 7.66 11.32 -0.62
N MET A 304 7.02 12.19 0.15
CA MET A 304 6.04 13.16 -0.35
C MET A 304 6.69 14.17 -1.32
N LEU A 305 7.93 14.61 -1.06
CA LEU A 305 8.69 15.47 -1.96
C LEU A 305 9.14 14.74 -3.24
N GLY A 306 9.53 13.48 -3.13
CA GLY A 306 9.94 12.65 -4.27
C GLY A 306 8.81 12.42 -5.28
N GLY A 307 7.56 12.37 -4.83
CA GLY A 307 6.39 12.10 -5.68
C GLY A 307 6.22 13.09 -6.86
N PRO A 308 6.08 14.39 -6.62
CA PRO A 308 6.04 15.39 -7.70
C PRO A 308 7.30 15.42 -8.55
N MET A 309 8.48 15.26 -7.96
CA MET A 309 9.76 15.22 -8.67
C MET A 309 9.87 14.02 -9.61
N SER A 310 9.19 12.91 -9.32
CA SER A 310 9.07 11.76 -10.21
C SER A 310 8.57 12.15 -11.61
N ALA A 311 7.52 12.97 -11.67
CA ALA A 311 6.96 13.43 -12.95
C ALA A 311 7.93 14.35 -13.72
N VAL A 312 8.64 15.23 -13.00
CA VAL A 312 9.64 16.13 -13.60
C VAL A 312 10.82 15.33 -14.13
N ALA A 313 11.42 14.48 -13.31
CA ALA A 313 12.55 13.64 -13.69
C ALA A 313 12.19 12.70 -14.86
N GLY A 314 10.99 12.09 -14.82
CA GLY A 314 10.50 11.24 -15.90
C GLY A 314 10.40 11.95 -17.25
N ARG A 315 10.10 13.25 -17.26
CA ARG A 315 10.08 14.08 -18.48
C ARG A 315 11.49 14.49 -18.95
N LEU A 316 12.39 14.79 -18.01
CA LEU A 316 13.74 15.30 -18.33
C LEU A 316 14.70 14.20 -18.77
N ILE A 317 14.75 13.10 -18.01
CA ILE A 317 15.72 12.03 -18.23
C ILE A 317 15.08 10.70 -18.66
N GLY A 318 13.75 10.64 -18.71
CA GLY A 318 13.01 9.43 -19.08
C GLY A 318 12.70 8.49 -17.92
N ILE A 319 11.66 7.68 -18.10
CA ILE A 319 11.11 6.80 -17.06
C ILE A 319 12.14 5.81 -16.53
N ARG A 320 12.88 5.14 -17.44
CA ARG A 320 13.91 4.15 -17.10
C ARG A 320 15.00 4.73 -16.21
N TYR A 321 15.56 5.88 -16.64
CA TYR A 321 16.67 6.50 -15.90
C TYR A 321 16.20 7.10 -14.56
N THR A 322 14.97 7.62 -14.50
CA THR A 322 14.37 8.08 -13.24
C THR A 322 14.23 6.94 -12.25
N ALA A 323 13.67 5.80 -12.68
CA ALA A 323 13.51 4.62 -11.84
C ALA A 323 14.87 4.02 -11.41
N GLY A 324 15.84 3.93 -12.34
CA GLY A 324 17.19 3.43 -12.05
C GLY A 324 17.94 4.32 -11.06
N LEU A 325 17.93 5.64 -11.27
CA LEU A 325 18.55 6.60 -10.37
C LEU A 325 17.93 6.53 -8.96
N ALA A 326 16.60 6.49 -8.89
CA ALA A 326 15.90 6.35 -7.62
C ALA A 326 16.28 5.04 -6.90
N ALA A 327 16.37 3.91 -7.62
CA ALA A 327 16.81 2.65 -7.04
C ALA A 327 18.26 2.73 -6.51
N CYS A 328 19.17 3.37 -7.24
CA CYS A 328 20.55 3.60 -6.78
C CYS A 328 20.61 4.48 -5.52
N VAL A 329 19.81 5.56 -5.46
CA VAL A 329 19.72 6.42 -4.27
C VAL A 329 19.14 5.64 -3.08
N ASN A 330 18.17 4.76 -3.31
CA ASN A 330 17.59 3.93 -2.26
C ASN A 330 18.61 2.92 -1.71
N ILE A 331 19.38 2.25 -2.59
CA ILE A 331 20.48 1.35 -2.21
C ILE A 331 21.57 2.11 -1.44
N PHE A 332 21.91 3.32 -1.87
CA PHE A 332 22.86 4.15 -1.14
C PHE A 332 22.33 4.57 0.25
N GLY A 333 21.05 4.94 0.33
CA GLY A 333 20.39 5.20 1.62
C GLY A 333 20.41 3.96 2.53
N LEU A 334 20.17 2.76 1.97
CA LEU A 334 20.29 1.51 2.73
C LEU A 334 21.73 1.23 3.19
N TYR A 335 22.73 1.54 2.36
CA TYR A 335 24.13 1.42 2.74
C TYR A 335 24.45 2.30 3.96
N LEU A 336 24.01 3.56 3.96
CA LEU A 336 24.16 4.44 5.11
C LEU A 336 23.37 3.94 6.33
N TYR A 337 22.16 3.40 6.12
CA TYR A 337 21.34 2.81 7.16
C TYR A 337 21.97 1.54 7.76
N SER A 338 22.81 0.81 7.00
CA SER A 338 23.43 -0.43 7.49
C SER A 338 24.41 -0.23 8.65
N ASP A 339 24.84 1.00 8.90
CA ASP A 339 25.67 1.36 10.06
C ASP A 339 24.80 1.65 11.32
N LEU A 340 23.90 0.70 11.64
CA LEU A 340 23.06 0.77 12.84
C LEU A 340 23.88 0.70 14.15
N GLU A 341 25.10 0.18 14.08
CA GLU A 341 25.98 0.09 15.24
C GLU A 341 26.34 1.48 15.77
N SER A 342 26.59 2.43 14.86
CA SER A 342 26.91 3.83 15.19
C SER A 342 25.68 4.66 15.56
N ALA A 343 24.46 4.21 15.21
CA ALA A 343 23.23 4.94 15.48
C ALA A 343 22.83 4.82 16.97
N LEU A 344 23.07 5.86 17.73
CA LEU A 344 22.75 5.95 19.17
C LEU A 344 21.36 6.55 19.41
N VAL A 345 20.95 7.49 18.57
CA VAL A 345 19.66 8.18 18.66
C VAL A 345 18.95 8.17 17.28
N PRO A 346 17.61 8.33 17.24
CA PRO A 346 16.88 8.34 15.98
C PRO A 346 17.33 9.42 14.99
N MET A 347 17.95 10.49 15.47
CA MET A 347 18.49 11.57 14.66
C MET A 347 19.60 11.09 13.72
N ASP A 348 20.40 10.10 14.12
CA ASP A 348 21.56 9.60 13.37
C ASP A 348 21.12 8.91 12.06
N ILE A 349 19.90 8.38 12.01
CA ILE A 349 19.35 7.69 10.85
C ILE A 349 18.37 8.53 10.01
N ILE A 350 18.13 9.79 10.35
CA ILE A 350 17.22 10.66 9.58
C ILE A 350 17.70 10.81 8.13
N ALA A 351 18.99 11.04 7.90
CA ALA A 351 19.53 11.23 6.56
C ALA A 351 19.37 9.98 5.67
N PRO A 352 19.76 8.76 6.08
CA PRO A 352 19.51 7.56 5.30
C PRO A 352 18.01 7.31 5.06
N LEU A 353 17.15 7.50 6.06
CA LEU A 353 15.71 7.33 5.92
C LEU A 353 15.09 8.37 4.97
N ALA A 354 15.53 9.63 5.03
CA ALA A 354 15.08 10.66 4.12
C ALA A 354 15.49 10.35 2.68
N LEU A 355 16.70 9.83 2.43
CA LEU A 355 17.16 9.39 1.11
C LEU A 355 16.31 8.23 0.59
N MET A 356 16.05 7.23 1.42
CA MET A 356 15.24 6.07 1.05
C MET A 356 13.79 6.46 0.79
N GLY A 357 13.21 7.34 1.63
CA GLY A 357 11.87 7.88 1.43
C GLY A 357 11.76 8.67 0.14
N PHE A 358 12.68 9.60 -0.11
CA PHE A 358 12.73 10.38 -1.34
C PHE A 358 12.85 9.51 -2.59
N ALA A 359 13.75 8.53 -2.57
CA ALA A 359 13.96 7.60 -3.66
C ALA A 359 12.69 6.76 -3.94
N GLY A 360 12.04 6.23 -2.89
CA GLY A 360 10.78 5.50 -3.02
C GLY A 360 9.67 6.37 -3.62
N GLY A 361 9.55 7.63 -3.16
CA GLY A 361 8.64 8.62 -3.72
C GLY A 361 8.94 8.97 -5.17
N MET A 362 10.20 8.93 -5.58
CA MET A 362 10.59 9.24 -6.95
C MET A 362 10.41 8.06 -7.92
N ALA A 363 10.69 6.81 -7.51
CA ALA A 363 10.56 5.64 -8.37
C ALA A 363 9.11 5.22 -8.61
N GLY A 364 8.33 5.07 -7.53
CA GLY A 364 7.01 4.45 -7.56
C GLY A 364 6.04 5.06 -8.57
N PRO A 365 5.79 6.37 -8.56
CA PRO A 365 4.76 7.00 -9.38
C PRO A 365 4.98 6.89 -10.88
N VAL A 366 6.21 7.15 -11.34
CA VAL A 366 6.50 7.11 -12.77
C VAL A 366 6.44 5.68 -13.32
N VAL A 367 6.85 4.71 -12.52
CA VAL A 367 6.79 3.29 -12.88
C VAL A 367 5.34 2.78 -12.82
N GLN A 368 4.57 3.17 -11.81
CA GLN A 368 3.14 2.84 -11.70
C GLN A 368 2.34 3.43 -12.87
N ALA A 369 2.60 4.69 -13.24
CA ALA A 369 1.97 5.31 -14.40
C ALA A 369 2.27 4.54 -15.69
N ALA A 370 3.54 4.15 -15.91
CA ALA A 370 3.95 3.36 -17.07
C ALA A 370 3.27 1.98 -17.09
N GLY A 371 3.20 1.29 -15.96
CA GLY A 371 2.52 0.01 -15.84
C GLY A 371 1.02 0.12 -16.13
N MET A 372 0.35 1.14 -15.61
CA MET A 372 -1.07 1.38 -15.86
C MET A 372 -1.36 1.81 -17.30
N LEU A 373 -0.43 2.54 -17.96
CA LEU A 373 -0.55 2.92 -19.35
C LEU A 373 -0.35 1.73 -20.32
N ALA A 374 0.40 0.72 -19.93
CA ALA A 374 0.62 -0.48 -20.71
C ALA A 374 -0.62 -1.40 -20.81
N ILE A 375 -1.64 -1.15 -19.99
CA ILE A 375 -2.88 -1.93 -19.97
C ILE A 375 -4.03 -1.11 -20.53
N GLU A 376 -4.96 -1.76 -21.22
CA GLU A 376 -6.17 -1.16 -21.79
C GLU A 376 -7.01 -0.45 -20.70
N LYS A 377 -7.59 0.70 -21.05
CA LYS A 377 -8.38 1.50 -20.10
C LYS A 377 -9.58 0.77 -19.50
N ASP A 378 -10.17 -0.14 -20.26
CA ASP A 378 -11.32 -0.93 -19.85
C ASP A 378 -11.00 -2.05 -18.84
N LYS A 379 -9.70 -2.35 -18.65
CA LYS A 379 -9.16 -3.30 -17.65
C LYS A 379 -8.39 -2.58 -16.52
N ALA A 380 -8.54 -1.26 -16.40
CA ALA A 380 -7.77 -0.44 -15.46
C ALA A 380 -8.02 -0.84 -14.00
N GLY A 381 -9.23 -1.26 -13.65
CA GLY A 381 -9.55 -1.74 -12.31
C GLY A 381 -8.81 -3.04 -11.97
N MET A 382 -8.84 -4.02 -12.88
CA MET A 382 -8.13 -5.28 -12.71
C MET A 382 -6.61 -5.06 -12.63
N ALA A 383 -6.04 -4.18 -13.48
CA ALA A 383 -4.63 -3.84 -13.44
C ALA A 383 -4.23 -3.15 -12.13
N ALA A 384 -5.02 -2.17 -11.68
CA ALA A 384 -4.81 -1.48 -10.40
C ALA A 384 -4.98 -2.42 -9.21
N GLY A 385 -5.96 -3.34 -9.26
CA GLY A 385 -6.16 -4.38 -8.26
C GLY A 385 -4.95 -5.30 -8.12
N GLY A 386 -4.38 -5.72 -9.25
CA GLY A 386 -3.16 -6.54 -9.28
C GLY A 386 -1.95 -5.83 -8.68
N LEU A 387 -1.69 -4.58 -9.07
CA LEU A 387 -0.60 -3.76 -8.49
C LEU A 387 -0.81 -3.52 -6.99
N SER A 388 -2.05 -3.31 -6.56
CA SER A 388 -2.38 -3.14 -5.15
C SER A 388 -2.18 -4.43 -4.36
N THR A 389 -2.57 -5.60 -4.91
CA THR A 389 -2.29 -6.91 -4.31
C THR A 389 -0.78 -7.09 -4.12
N MET A 390 0.04 -6.80 -5.14
CA MET A 390 1.50 -6.87 -5.05
C MET A 390 2.08 -5.93 -3.99
N ARG A 391 1.52 -4.73 -3.87
CA ARG A 391 1.91 -3.74 -2.85
C ARG A 391 1.75 -4.30 -1.44
N TYR A 392 0.54 -4.77 -1.12
CA TYR A 392 0.23 -5.27 0.22
C TYR A 392 0.92 -6.60 0.51
N LEU A 393 1.04 -7.49 -0.49
CA LEU A 393 1.76 -8.74 -0.36
C LEU A 393 3.25 -8.49 -0.08
N GLY A 394 3.87 -7.54 -0.80
CA GLY A 394 5.25 -7.13 -0.55
C GLY A 394 5.44 -6.62 0.87
N GLY A 395 4.57 -5.71 1.33
CA GLY A 395 4.61 -5.20 2.70
C GLY A 395 4.44 -6.30 3.76
N ALA A 396 3.49 -7.20 3.57
CA ALA A 396 3.25 -8.32 4.48
C ALA A 396 4.45 -9.26 4.56
N LEU A 397 5.06 -9.60 3.42
CA LEU A 397 6.29 -10.41 3.39
C LEU A 397 7.47 -9.71 4.07
N GLY A 398 7.58 -8.37 3.92
CA GLY A 398 8.60 -7.59 4.61
C GLY A 398 8.48 -7.67 6.12
N ILE A 399 7.28 -7.51 6.66
CA ILE A 399 6.99 -7.66 8.09
C ILE A 399 7.25 -9.10 8.56
N SER A 400 6.83 -10.10 7.78
CA SER A 400 7.00 -11.51 8.13
C SER A 400 8.48 -11.91 8.21
N ILE A 401 9.30 -11.48 7.24
CA ILE A 401 10.75 -11.74 7.27
C ILE A 401 11.41 -11.00 8.45
N LEU A 402 11.00 -9.76 8.73
CA LEU A 402 11.46 -9.04 9.90
C LEU A 402 11.15 -9.82 11.18
N SER A 403 9.91 -10.25 11.37
CA SER A 403 9.48 -11.02 12.55
C SER A 403 10.28 -12.32 12.72
N LEU A 404 10.49 -13.06 11.63
CA LEU A 404 11.30 -14.28 11.63
C LEU A 404 12.77 -14.05 12.05
N ARG A 405 13.33 -12.89 11.71
CA ARG A 405 14.72 -12.56 12.01
C ARG A 405 14.91 -11.98 13.41
N LEU A 406 13.91 -11.28 13.91
CA LEU A 406 13.91 -10.74 15.27
C LEU A 406 13.55 -11.80 16.32
N GLY A 407 12.80 -12.84 15.94
CA GLY A 407 12.34 -13.90 16.85
C GLY A 407 11.20 -13.45 17.76
N SER A 408 10.82 -14.33 18.71
CA SER A 408 9.74 -14.11 19.69
C SER A 408 10.25 -13.71 21.09
N GLU A 409 11.54 -13.42 21.22
CA GLU A 409 12.10 -13.01 22.50
C GLU A 409 11.57 -11.64 22.94
N SER A 410 11.48 -11.42 24.24
CA SER A 410 10.96 -10.16 24.83
C SER A 410 11.82 -8.94 24.52
N THR A 411 13.09 -9.14 24.14
CA THR A 411 14.04 -8.08 23.75
C THR A 411 14.86 -8.55 22.54
N THR A 412 15.08 -7.66 21.59
CA THR A 412 15.86 -7.94 20.39
C THR A 412 17.30 -7.44 20.51
N THR A 413 18.20 -8.03 19.72
CA THR A 413 19.63 -7.69 19.71
C THR A 413 20.01 -6.93 18.42
N LEU A 414 21.10 -6.14 18.49
CA LEU A 414 21.66 -5.47 17.30
C LEU A 414 21.95 -6.45 16.16
N GLU A 415 22.50 -7.63 16.46
CA GLU A 415 22.82 -8.66 15.45
C GLU A 415 21.58 -9.14 14.71
N GLN A 416 20.45 -9.36 15.42
CA GLN A 416 19.17 -9.70 14.78
C GLN A 416 18.71 -8.60 13.82
N HIS A 417 18.81 -7.33 14.20
CA HIS A 417 18.46 -6.19 13.32
C HIS A 417 19.37 -6.09 12.10
N LEU A 418 20.67 -6.28 12.24
CA LEU A 418 21.62 -6.30 11.14
C LEU A 418 21.35 -7.46 10.16
N SER A 419 20.89 -8.60 10.66
CA SER A 419 20.58 -9.79 9.86
C SER A 419 19.44 -9.59 8.85
N VAL A 420 18.65 -8.52 8.98
CA VAL A 420 17.54 -8.18 8.04
C VAL A 420 18.05 -7.39 6.82
N ILE A 421 19.15 -6.66 6.94
CA ILE A 421 19.68 -5.76 5.90
C ILE A 421 19.92 -6.46 4.55
N PRO A 422 20.46 -7.70 4.46
CA PRO A 422 20.62 -8.41 3.20
C PRO A 422 19.29 -8.61 2.44
N TYR A 423 18.18 -8.78 3.15
CA TYR A 423 16.85 -8.93 2.50
C TYR A 423 16.36 -7.60 1.90
N TYR A 424 16.64 -6.47 2.57
CA TYR A 424 16.37 -5.14 2.02
C TYR A 424 17.20 -4.89 0.75
N LEU A 425 18.49 -5.24 0.78
CA LEU A 425 19.38 -5.11 -0.36
C LEU A 425 18.87 -5.96 -1.53
N GLY A 426 18.48 -7.21 -1.27
CA GLY A 426 17.88 -8.09 -2.28
C GLY A 426 16.61 -7.50 -2.89
N ALA A 427 15.71 -6.97 -2.07
CA ALA A 427 14.48 -6.32 -2.52
C ALA A 427 14.78 -5.09 -3.40
N LEU A 428 15.69 -4.22 -2.98
CA LEU A 428 16.06 -3.02 -3.73
C LEU A 428 16.82 -3.36 -5.02
N PHE A 429 17.57 -4.47 -5.06
CA PHE A 429 18.17 -4.98 -6.29
C PHE A 429 17.11 -5.37 -7.32
N PHE A 430 16.01 -6.03 -6.90
CA PHE A 430 14.88 -6.30 -7.79
C PHE A 430 14.20 -5.03 -8.29
N VAL A 431 14.09 -3.99 -7.46
CA VAL A 431 13.60 -2.67 -7.89
C VAL A 431 14.52 -2.08 -8.96
N LEU A 432 15.85 -2.16 -8.78
CA LEU A 432 16.81 -1.69 -9.77
C LEU A 432 16.72 -2.48 -11.08
N MET A 433 16.65 -3.80 -11.00
CA MET A 433 16.51 -4.65 -12.18
C MET A 433 15.20 -4.37 -12.94
N SER A 434 14.12 -4.07 -12.23
CA SER A 434 12.85 -3.75 -12.85
C SER A 434 12.90 -2.50 -13.73
N ALA A 435 13.81 -1.56 -13.45
CA ALA A 435 13.99 -0.36 -14.26
C ALA A 435 14.42 -0.70 -15.71
N PHE A 436 15.15 -1.80 -15.92
CA PHE A 436 15.57 -2.24 -17.26
C PHE A 436 14.41 -2.73 -18.13
N LEU A 437 13.28 -3.08 -17.53
CA LEU A 437 12.06 -3.47 -18.24
C LEU A 437 11.29 -2.27 -18.81
N LEU A 438 11.63 -1.05 -18.39
CA LEU A 438 10.98 0.17 -18.84
C LEU A 438 11.54 0.64 -20.19
N PRO A 439 10.75 1.35 -21.01
CA PRO A 439 11.22 1.86 -22.29
C PRO A 439 12.33 2.92 -22.12
N VAL A 440 13.31 2.91 -23.02
CA VAL A 440 14.44 3.87 -23.02
C VAL A 440 13.99 5.23 -23.57
N SER A 441 13.02 5.24 -24.49
CA SER A 441 12.68 6.42 -25.29
C SER A 441 11.76 7.38 -24.57
N ASN A 442 12.22 8.64 -24.41
CA ASN A 442 11.33 9.79 -24.43
C ASN A 442 10.88 10.00 -25.90
N LYS A 443 9.86 9.28 -26.38
CA LYS A 443 9.13 9.85 -27.49
C LYS A 443 8.53 11.16 -26.95
N LYS A 444 9.16 12.29 -27.33
CA LYS A 444 8.45 13.57 -27.36
C LYS A 444 7.10 13.24 -28.01
N ALA A 445 6.02 13.55 -27.33
CA ALA A 445 4.73 13.60 -28.00
C ALA A 445 4.96 14.51 -29.22
N ASP A 446 5.01 13.91 -30.41
CA ASP A 446 4.97 14.68 -31.63
C ASP A 446 3.70 15.53 -31.52
N PRO A 447 3.76 16.84 -31.74
CA PRO A 447 2.56 17.64 -31.85
C PRO A 447 1.74 16.96 -32.95
N ILE A 448 0.48 16.63 -32.60
CA ILE A 448 -0.50 16.15 -33.54
C ILE A 448 -0.49 17.18 -34.66
N GLU A 449 0.01 16.79 -35.83
CA GLU A 449 -0.24 17.55 -37.07
C GLU A 449 -1.75 17.59 -37.24
N ASP A 450 -2.30 18.78 -36.99
CA ASP A 450 -3.65 19.14 -37.43
C ASP A 450 -3.70 18.99 -38.97
N SER A 451 -4.36 17.95 -39.44
CA SER A 451 -4.82 17.82 -40.81
C SER A 451 -6.28 17.36 -40.82
#